data_3121ca4e05d2a7b896e4c2f24b624008
#
_entry.id   3121ca4e05d2a7b896e4c2f24b624008
#
_cell.length_a   1.000
_cell.length_b   1.000
_cell.length_c   1.000
_cell.angle_alpha   90.00
_cell.angle_beta   90.00
_cell.angle_gamma   90.00
#
_symmetry.space_group_name_H-M   'P 1'
#
loop_
_entity.id
_entity.type
_entity.pdbx_description
1 polymer ?
#
loop_
_entity_poly.entity_id
_entity_poly.type
_entity_poly.pdbx_seq_one_letter_code
_entity_poly.pdbx_strand_id
1 'polypeptide(L)'
;MPAIGQPMPDFSLVNQDGKSVTLRDLRGKKVVLFAFPRADTPGCTTQACGFRDNFANILTRNATVLGISADSPEELKKWQQKEGLQYDLLSDPDHALLESLGAWGEKSMYGKTYMGIIRSHWVFDENGIIIDEQIKISPEDSVRKAYQTLG
;
A
#
# COMPACT_ATOMS: atom_id res chain seq x y z
N MET A 1 8.57 -11.09 10.72
CA MET A 1 7.49 -10.44 9.95
C MET A 1 6.29 -10.20 10.82
N PRO A 2 5.65 -9.02 10.74
CA PRO A 2 4.41 -8.82 11.45
C PRO A 2 3.31 -9.72 10.88
N ALA A 3 2.31 -9.99 11.69
CA ALA A 3 1.19 -10.82 11.32
C ALA A 3 -0.08 -10.23 11.93
N ILE A 4 -1.24 -10.78 11.57
CA ILE A 4 -2.52 -10.36 12.11
C ILE A 4 -2.45 -10.41 13.65
N GLY A 5 -2.88 -9.32 14.31
CA GLY A 5 -2.82 -9.17 15.75
C GLY A 5 -1.54 -8.54 16.26
N GLN A 6 -0.54 -8.35 15.40
CA GLN A 6 0.71 -7.70 15.75
C GLN A 6 0.69 -6.22 15.37
N PRO A 7 1.46 -5.37 16.08
CA PRO A 7 1.53 -3.97 15.71
C PRO A 7 2.25 -3.79 14.37
N MET A 8 1.77 -2.84 13.59
CA MET A 8 2.44 -2.40 12.37
C MET A 8 3.82 -1.84 12.74
N PRO A 9 4.90 -2.20 12.01
CA PRO A 9 6.21 -1.60 12.27
C PRO A 9 6.16 -0.08 12.16
N ASP A 10 6.92 0.60 13.01
CA ASP A 10 7.03 2.05 12.94
C ASP A 10 7.73 2.45 11.64
N PHE A 11 7.31 3.57 11.06
CA PHE A 11 7.92 4.05 9.82
C PHE A 11 7.83 5.57 9.70
N SER A 12 8.72 6.12 8.90
CA SER A 12 8.68 7.52 8.47
C SER A 12 9.13 7.53 7.00
N LEU A 13 8.20 7.79 6.11
CA LEU A 13 8.44 7.80 4.66
C LEU A 13 7.87 9.09 4.09
N VAL A 14 8.39 9.51 2.93
CA VAL A 14 7.84 10.67 2.23
C VAL A 14 6.76 10.23 1.26
N ASN A 15 5.76 11.09 1.09
CA ASN A 15 4.70 10.86 0.10
C ASN A 15 5.06 11.49 -1.25
N GLN A 16 4.11 11.50 -2.18
CA GLN A 16 4.28 12.05 -3.53
C GLN A 16 4.60 13.55 -3.55
N ASP A 17 4.33 14.25 -2.47
CA ASP A 17 4.63 15.69 -2.34
C ASP A 17 5.93 15.94 -1.57
N GLY A 18 6.67 14.88 -1.24
CA GLY A 18 7.91 14.97 -0.46
C GLY A 18 7.67 15.25 1.02
N LYS A 19 6.43 15.11 1.50
CA LYS A 19 6.07 15.33 2.91
C LYS A 19 6.20 14.05 3.70
N SER A 20 6.71 14.15 4.92
CA SER A 20 6.86 13.01 5.81
C SER A 20 5.51 12.49 6.29
N VAL A 21 5.34 11.18 6.21
CA VAL A 21 4.18 10.45 6.76
C VAL A 21 4.73 9.40 7.71
N THR A 22 4.22 9.39 8.94
CA THR A 22 4.64 8.44 9.96
C THR A 22 3.46 7.58 10.39
N LEU A 23 3.75 6.43 10.99
CA LEU A 23 2.70 5.58 11.55
C LEU A 23 1.87 6.33 12.59
N ARG A 24 2.52 7.17 13.41
CA ARG A 24 1.82 7.99 14.43
C ARG A 24 0.78 8.90 13.82
N ASP A 25 1.04 9.47 12.64
CA ASP A 25 0.12 10.38 11.96
C ASP A 25 -1.19 9.70 11.55
N LEU A 26 -1.19 8.37 11.51
CA LEU A 26 -2.32 7.59 11.03
C LEU A 26 -3.20 7.03 12.15
N ARG A 27 -2.85 7.28 13.41
CA ARG A 27 -3.63 6.82 14.55
C ARG A 27 -5.03 7.42 14.54
N GLY A 28 -6.00 6.64 15.02
CA GLY A 28 -7.39 7.06 15.09
C GLY A 28 -8.20 6.68 13.87
N LYS A 29 -7.58 6.09 12.84
CA LYS A 29 -8.24 5.61 11.64
C LYS A 29 -7.75 4.22 11.29
N LYS A 30 -8.60 3.43 10.65
CA LYS A 30 -8.15 2.22 9.96
C LYS A 30 -7.41 2.64 8.69
N VAL A 31 -6.38 1.89 8.33
CA VAL A 31 -5.58 2.19 7.14
C VAL A 31 -5.44 0.93 6.30
N VAL A 32 -5.72 1.06 5.01
CA VAL A 32 -5.37 0.07 4.01
C VAL A 32 -4.07 0.52 3.38
N LEU A 33 -3.00 -0.24 3.59
CA LEU A 33 -1.70 0.01 2.97
C LEU A 33 -1.48 -1.05 1.90
N PHE A 34 -1.43 -0.65 0.64
CA PHE A 34 -1.21 -1.61 -0.45
C PHE A 34 0.15 -1.38 -1.10
N ALA A 35 0.90 -2.49 -1.25
CA ALA A 35 2.20 -2.48 -1.91
C ALA A 35 2.03 -2.87 -3.37
N PHE A 36 2.63 -2.09 -4.27
CA PHE A 36 2.56 -2.33 -5.71
C PHE A 36 3.97 -2.26 -6.31
N PRO A 37 4.25 -3.11 -7.33
CA PRO A 37 5.60 -3.21 -7.89
C PRO A 37 6.12 -1.93 -8.53
N ARG A 38 5.28 -1.21 -9.29
CA ARG A 38 5.73 0.00 -9.98
C ARG A 38 4.55 0.86 -10.43
N ALA A 39 4.67 2.16 -10.20
CA ALA A 39 3.68 3.15 -10.66
C ALA A 39 3.50 3.10 -12.19
N ASP A 40 2.28 3.39 -12.64
CA ASP A 40 1.92 3.50 -14.06
C ASP A 40 2.10 2.19 -14.85
N THR A 41 1.86 1.06 -14.19
CA THR A 41 1.79 -0.26 -14.83
C THR A 41 0.36 -0.78 -14.78
N PRO A 42 -0.06 -1.68 -15.70
CA PRO A 42 -1.47 -2.10 -15.77
C PRO A 42 -2.05 -2.68 -14.49
N GLY A 43 -1.38 -3.66 -13.88
CA GLY A 43 -1.86 -4.28 -12.65
C GLY A 43 -1.89 -3.33 -11.48
N CYS A 44 -0.89 -2.48 -11.34
CA CYS A 44 -0.83 -1.49 -10.27
C CYS A 44 -1.92 -0.44 -10.45
N THR A 45 -2.20 -0.04 -11.69
CA THR A 45 -3.28 0.89 -11.99
C THR A 45 -4.64 0.27 -11.67
N THR A 46 -4.86 -1.00 -11.97
CA THR A 46 -6.09 -1.71 -11.60
C THR A 46 -6.30 -1.68 -10.08
N GLN A 47 -5.27 -2.00 -9.31
CA GLN A 47 -5.34 -2.00 -7.84
C GLN A 47 -5.61 -0.59 -7.32
N ALA A 48 -4.82 0.38 -7.75
CA ALA A 48 -4.93 1.76 -7.28
C ALA A 48 -6.27 2.40 -7.64
N CYS A 49 -6.74 2.18 -8.86
CA CYS A 49 -8.02 2.73 -9.31
C CYS A 49 -9.21 2.03 -8.65
N GLY A 50 -9.07 0.75 -8.30
CA GLY A 50 -10.08 0.06 -7.50
C GLY A 50 -10.27 0.71 -6.13
N PHE A 51 -9.19 1.07 -5.46
CA PHE A 51 -9.26 1.81 -4.20
C PHE A 51 -9.78 3.24 -4.42
N ARG A 52 -9.38 3.90 -5.52
CA ARG A 52 -9.90 5.22 -5.89
C ARG A 52 -11.41 5.19 -6.01
N ASP A 53 -11.95 4.21 -6.72
CA ASP A 53 -13.39 4.11 -7.01
C ASP A 53 -14.21 3.79 -5.75
N ASN A 54 -13.59 3.21 -4.73
CA ASN A 54 -14.22 2.88 -3.46
C ASN A 54 -13.84 3.84 -2.33
N PHE A 55 -13.08 4.88 -2.61
CA PHE A 55 -12.48 5.72 -1.57
C PHE A 55 -13.52 6.43 -0.71
N ALA A 56 -14.57 6.96 -1.32
CA ALA A 56 -15.64 7.63 -0.56
C ALA A 56 -16.29 6.66 0.44
N ASN A 57 -16.55 5.42 0.04
CA ASN A 57 -17.12 4.41 0.93
C ASN A 57 -16.12 4.00 2.03
N ILE A 58 -14.85 3.93 1.70
CA ILE A 58 -13.79 3.63 2.67
C ILE A 58 -13.74 4.71 3.75
N LEU A 59 -13.82 5.98 3.36
CA LEU A 59 -13.84 7.09 4.31
C LEU A 59 -15.03 7.02 5.27
N THR A 60 -16.20 6.54 4.82
CA THR A 60 -17.37 6.40 5.70
C THR A 60 -17.18 5.36 6.79
N ARG A 61 -16.17 4.50 6.68
CA ARG A 61 -15.85 3.47 7.66
C ARG A 61 -14.72 3.87 8.61
N ASN A 62 -14.44 5.15 8.72
CA ASN A 62 -13.32 5.69 9.50
C ASN A 62 -11.99 5.07 9.05
N ALA A 63 -11.79 5.00 7.73
CA ALA A 63 -10.62 4.37 7.13
C ALA A 63 -10.06 5.24 6.01
N THR A 64 -8.79 5.04 5.69
CA THR A 64 -8.13 5.67 4.55
C THR A 64 -7.27 4.65 3.83
N VAL A 65 -6.70 5.05 2.70
CA VAL A 65 -5.86 4.21 1.85
C VAL A 65 -4.50 4.89 1.68
N LEU A 66 -3.45 4.09 1.68
CA LEU A 66 -2.10 4.52 1.31
C LEU A 66 -1.51 3.49 0.36
N GLY A 67 -0.85 3.95 -0.70
CA GLY A 67 -0.03 3.08 -1.53
C GLY A 67 1.42 3.16 -1.11
N ILE A 68 2.21 2.13 -1.41
CA ILE A 68 3.65 2.12 -1.16
C ILE A 68 4.38 1.38 -2.27
N SER A 69 5.48 1.96 -2.72
CA SER A 69 6.40 1.34 -3.68
C SER A 69 7.81 1.90 -3.49
N ALA A 70 8.75 1.42 -4.30
CA ALA A 70 10.11 1.96 -4.32
C ALA A 70 10.28 3.11 -5.31
N ASP A 71 9.20 3.53 -5.98
CA ASP A 71 9.25 4.65 -6.94
C ASP A 71 9.58 5.96 -6.21
N SER A 72 10.14 6.92 -6.96
CA SER A 72 10.45 8.25 -6.42
C SER A 72 9.17 9.05 -6.15
N PRO A 73 9.21 10.06 -5.27
CA PRO A 73 8.07 10.94 -5.07
C PRO A 73 7.56 11.58 -6.37
N GLU A 74 8.46 11.95 -7.27
CA GLU A 74 8.12 12.58 -8.55
C GLU A 74 7.32 11.62 -9.44
N GLU A 75 7.74 10.37 -9.52
CA GLU A 75 7.04 9.34 -10.29
C GLU A 75 5.64 9.06 -9.68
N LEU A 76 5.57 8.99 -8.37
CA LEU A 76 4.30 8.79 -7.65
C LEU A 76 3.35 9.96 -7.88
N LYS A 77 3.86 11.19 -7.88
CA LYS A 77 3.05 12.39 -8.13
C LYS A 77 2.44 12.37 -9.52
N LYS A 78 3.23 12.04 -10.54
CA LYS A 78 2.74 11.95 -11.91
C LYS A 78 1.62 10.94 -12.05
N TRP A 79 1.81 9.76 -11.46
CA TRP A 79 0.80 8.69 -11.50
C TRP A 79 -0.47 9.09 -10.74
N GLN A 80 -0.31 9.66 -9.55
CA GLN A 80 -1.43 10.14 -8.75
C GLN A 80 -2.30 11.13 -9.54
N GLN A 81 -1.66 12.08 -10.21
CA GLN A 81 -2.37 13.08 -11.02
C GLN A 81 -3.02 12.46 -12.25
N LYS A 82 -2.31 11.57 -12.93
CA LYS A 82 -2.82 10.90 -14.13
C LYS A 82 -4.08 10.08 -13.83
N GLU A 83 -4.09 9.36 -12.72
CA GLU A 83 -5.19 8.46 -12.36
C GLU A 83 -6.22 9.09 -11.43
N GLY A 84 -5.99 10.31 -10.98
CA GLY A 84 -6.92 10.98 -10.06
C GLY A 84 -7.04 10.30 -8.70
N LEU A 85 -5.92 9.81 -8.15
CA LEU A 85 -5.90 9.15 -6.85
C LEU A 85 -6.04 10.19 -5.73
N GLN A 86 -7.01 9.97 -4.82
CA GLN A 86 -7.34 10.93 -3.76
C GLN A 86 -6.53 10.70 -2.49
N TYR A 87 -5.68 9.69 -2.45
CA TYR A 87 -4.92 9.27 -1.27
C TYR A 87 -3.42 9.38 -1.54
N ASP A 88 -2.64 9.33 -0.47
CA ASP A 88 -1.19 9.47 -0.56
C ASP A 88 -0.53 8.18 -1.01
N LEU A 89 0.60 8.35 -1.70
CA LEU A 89 1.48 7.27 -2.14
C LEU A 89 2.84 7.46 -1.46
N LEU A 90 3.29 6.43 -0.75
CA LEU A 90 4.54 6.48 0.00
C LEU A 90 5.71 5.96 -0.84
N SER A 91 6.83 6.66 -0.76
CA SER A 91 8.07 6.27 -1.41
C SER A 91 8.98 5.55 -0.43
N ASP A 92 9.36 4.31 -0.74
CA ASP A 92 10.27 3.48 0.07
C ASP A 92 11.41 3.02 -0.84
N PRO A 93 12.29 3.94 -1.31
CA PRO A 93 13.29 3.62 -2.33
C PRO A 93 14.32 2.57 -1.87
N ASP A 94 14.59 2.50 -0.58
CA ASP A 94 15.49 1.49 0.00
C ASP A 94 14.75 0.19 0.34
N HIS A 95 13.44 0.11 0.08
CA HIS A 95 12.53 -0.99 0.38
C HIS A 95 12.64 -1.54 1.81
N ALA A 96 13.07 -0.71 2.76
CA ALA A 96 13.26 -1.14 4.14
C ALA A 96 11.95 -1.54 4.82
N LEU A 97 10.89 -0.72 4.67
CA LEU A 97 9.58 -1.07 5.23
C LEU A 97 8.98 -2.26 4.47
N LEU A 98 9.09 -2.27 3.14
CA LEU A 98 8.60 -3.38 2.32
C LEU A 98 9.25 -4.69 2.71
N GLU A 99 10.56 -4.70 2.98
CA GLU A 99 11.27 -5.89 3.46
C GLU A 99 10.76 -6.34 4.82
N SER A 100 10.58 -5.40 5.75
CA SER A 100 10.12 -5.72 7.10
C SER A 100 8.70 -6.29 7.10
N LEU A 101 7.90 -5.96 6.08
CA LEU A 101 6.53 -6.45 5.92
C LEU A 101 6.45 -7.75 5.10
N GLY A 102 7.57 -8.21 4.56
CA GLY A 102 7.60 -9.42 3.74
C GLY A 102 7.13 -9.23 2.30
N ALA A 103 7.09 -7.99 1.82
CA ALA A 103 6.63 -7.67 0.46
C ALA A 103 7.78 -7.39 -0.50
N TRP A 104 8.99 -7.77 -0.14
CA TRP A 104 10.17 -7.69 -1.00
C TRP A 104 10.79 -9.07 -1.10
N GLY A 105 10.96 -9.57 -2.31
CA GLY A 105 11.49 -10.92 -2.49
C GLY A 105 11.78 -11.25 -3.93
N GLU A 106 12.14 -12.51 -4.14
CA GLU A 106 12.48 -13.03 -5.45
C GLU A 106 11.23 -13.19 -6.31
N LYS A 107 11.31 -12.68 -7.53
CA LYS A 107 10.26 -12.80 -8.55
C LYS A 107 10.87 -13.41 -9.80
N SER A 108 10.05 -14.06 -10.62
CA SER A 108 10.53 -14.60 -11.89
C SER A 108 9.65 -14.10 -13.04
N MET A 109 10.28 -13.83 -14.18
CA MET A 109 9.62 -13.40 -15.39
C MET A 109 10.43 -13.90 -16.58
N TYR A 110 9.78 -14.64 -17.49
CA TYR A 110 10.42 -15.18 -18.69
C TYR A 110 11.69 -16.01 -18.36
N GLY A 111 11.62 -16.81 -17.29
CA GLY A 111 12.75 -17.67 -16.88
C GLY A 111 13.86 -16.96 -16.14
N LYS A 112 13.78 -15.65 -15.93
CA LYS A 112 14.75 -14.87 -15.17
C LYS A 112 14.22 -14.56 -13.78
N THR A 113 15.09 -14.59 -12.78
CA THR A 113 14.76 -14.22 -11.42
C THR A 113 15.32 -12.82 -11.11
N TYR A 114 14.59 -12.07 -10.29
CA TYR A 114 15.03 -10.74 -9.84
C TYR A 114 14.35 -10.42 -8.50
N MET A 115 14.93 -9.49 -7.76
CA MET A 115 14.33 -9.01 -6.52
C MET A 115 13.35 -7.88 -6.83
N GLY A 116 12.21 -7.91 -6.19
CA GLY A 116 11.20 -6.88 -6.42
C GLY A 116 10.09 -6.92 -5.39
N ILE A 117 9.16 -5.96 -5.53
CA ILE A 117 8.02 -5.84 -4.63
C ILE A 117 6.97 -6.90 -4.99
N ILE A 118 6.51 -7.61 -3.96
CA ILE A 118 5.43 -8.59 -4.07
C ILE A 118 4.14 -7.85 -3.76
N ARG A 119 3.18 -7.83 -4.72
CA ARG A 119 1.90 -7.15 -4.54
C ARG A 119 1.18 -7.70 -3.31
N SER A 120 0.90 -6.81 -2.36
CA SER A 120 0.38 -7.20 -1.06
C SER A 120 -0.46 -6.07 -0.49
N HIS A 121 -1.21 -6.33 0.59
CA HIS A 121 -1.76 -5.24 1.37
C HIS A 121 -1.86 -5.64 2.84
N TRP A 122 -1.93 -4.63 3.68
CA TRP A 122 -2.17 -4.74 5.11
C TRP A 122 -3.28 -3.77 5.48
N VAL A 123 -4.15 -4.20 6.38
CA VAL A 123 -5.12 -3.31 7.00
C VAL A 123 -4.79 -3.28 8.48
N PHE A 124 -4.63 -2.09 9.03
CA PHE A 124 -4.40 -1.95 10.46
C PHE A 124 -5.44 -1.00 11.06
N ASP A 125 -5.73 -1.20 12.34
CA ASP A 125 -6.81 -0.50 13.03
C ASP A 125 -6.35 0.86 13.59
N GLU A 126 -7.23 1.50 14.34
CA GLU A 126 -7.01 2.82 14.93
C GLU A 126 -5.81 2.87 15.89
N ASN A 127 -5.41 1.72 16.41
CA ASN A 127 -4.27 1.57 17.32
C ASN A 127 -3.00 1.08 16.62
N GLY A 128 -3.05 0.93 15.30
CA GLY A 128 -1.92 0.44 14.52
C GLY A 128 -1.73 -1.08 14.56
N ILE A 129 -2.75 -1.84 14.97
CA ILE A 129 -2.69 -3.30 15.01
C ILE A 129 -3.18 -3.86 13.68
N ILE A 130 -2.41 -4.78 13.10
CA ILE A 130 -2.74 -5.41 11.81
C ILE A 130 -3.96 -6.31 11.99
N ILE A 131 -5.00 -6.06 11.20
CA ILE A 131 -6.24 -6.85 11.20
C ILE A 131 -6.43 -7.65 9.92
N ASP A 132 -5.66 -7.38 8.87
CA ASP A 132 -5.60 -8.19 7.66
C ASP A 132 -4.21 -8.09 7.04
N GLU A 133 -3.72 -9.20 6.50
CA GLU A 133 -2.45 -9.27 5.78
C GLU A 133 -2.61 -10.19 4.59
N GLN A 134 -2.37 -9.68 3.38
CA GLN A 134 -2.45 -10.45 2.15
C GLN A 134 -1.15 -10.29 1.38
N ILE A 135 -0.29 -11.30 1.45
CA ILE A 135 0.97 -11.33 0.71
C ILE A 135 0.76 -12.08 -0.60
N LYS A 136 1.23 -11.49 -1.71
CA LYS A 136 1.10 -12.06 -3.05
C LYS A 136 -0.36 -12.22 -3.47
N ILE A 137 -1.03 -11.10 -3.64
CA ILE A 137 -2.46 -11.04 -3.98
C ILE A 137 -2.65 -10.37 -5.36
N SER A 138 -3.70 -10.76 -6.08
CA SER A 138 -4.04 -10.11 -7.35
C SER A 138 -4.58 -8.69 -7.12
N PRO A 139 -4.49 -7.79 -8.13
CA PRO A 139 -5.01 -6.43 -7.99
C PRO A 139 -6.49 -6.38 -7.56
N GLU A 140 -7.33 -7.16 -8.21
CA GLU A 140 -8.78 -7.18 -7.97
C GLU A 140 -9.10 -7.76 -6.59
N ASP A 141 -8.45 -8.85 -6.23
CA ASP A 141 -8.66 -9.49 -4.92
C ASP A 141 -8.20 -8.60 -3.77
N SER A 142 -7.13 -7.83 -3.98
CA SER A 142 -6.64 -6.89 -2.97
C SER A 142 -7.72 -5.87 -2.63
N VAL A 143 -8.32 -5.25 -3.64
CA VAL A 143 -9.38 -4.25 -3.42
C VAL A 143 -10.57 -4.89 -2.71
N ARG A 144 -11.03 -6.04 -3.19
CA ARG A 144 -12.20 -6.73 -2.63
C ARG A 144 -12.00 -7.13 -1.18
N LYS A 145 -10.86 -7.77 -0.88
CA LYS A 145 -10.59 -8.27 0.48
C LYS A 145 -10.34 -7.15 1.48
N ALA A 146 -9.63 -6.11 1.07
CA ALA A 146 -9.40 -4.95 1.92
C ALA A 146 -10.72 -4.27 2.28
N TYR A 147 -11.59 -4.08 1.30
CA TYR A 147 -12.91 -3.49 1.52
C TYR A 147 -13.76 -4.33 2.48
N GLN A 148 -13.75 -5.65 2.30
CA GLN A 148 -14.47 -6.58 3.19
C GLN A 148 -13.98 -6.48 4.64
N THR A 149 -12.66 -6.35 4.84
CA THR A 149 -12.07 -6.26 6.18
C THR A 149 -12.53 -5.01 6.93
N LEU A 150 -12.82 -3.94 6.23
CA LEU A 150 -13.27 -2.70 6.84
C LEU A 150 -14.71 -2.78 7.38
N GLY A 151 -15.42 -3.81 7.02
CA GLY A 151 -16.78 -4.04 7.46
C GLY A 151 -17.77 -3.31 6.65
#